data_e2a66434936f0421eb050b711945fd31
#
_entry.id   e2a66434936f0421eb050b711945fd31
#
_cell.length_a   1.000
_cell.length_b   1.000
_cell.length_c   1.000
_cell.angle_alpha   90.00
_cell.angle_beta   90.00
_cell.angle_gamma   90.00
#
_symmetry.space_group_name_H-M   'P 1'
#
loop_
_entity.id
_entity.type
_entity.pdbx_description
1 polymer ?
#
loop_
_entity_poly.entity_id
_entity_poly.type
_entity_poly.pdbx_seq_one_letter_code
_entity_poly.pdbx_strand_id
1 'polypeptide(L)'
;MAFSEELRELAERVSNWGRWGDDDQAGTGNLLTPEAARRGAACVVDGAALPLALPLLGEGKGVQVGQPAGRLNAVLTFTTMNERDPMAPGIWTGCDDQLTMSTSAGTHIDALSHVAYDDLLYNNRSTDTIGAASGATWCGAEQLRPISTRAILADVPRTLGIDWMEPGQAVTADVLDACIERAGVAPEPGDVLLIRTGDVRYYLNGDRRRYAVGEN
;
A
#
# COMPACT_ATOMS: atom_id res chain seq x y z
N MET A 1 16.37 -18.82 2.52
CA MET A 1 16.97 -18.81 1.17
C MET A 1 17.84 -17.56 1.09
N ALA A 2 19.10 -17.67 0.74
CA ALA A 2 19.91 -16.47 0.49
C ALA A 2 19.48 -15.83 -0.83
N PHE A 3 19.54 -14.51 -0.92
CA PHE A 3 19.35 -13.80 -2.17
C PHE A 3 20.36 -14.28 -3.23
N SER A 4 19.91 -14.41 -4.48
CA SER A 4 20.82 -14.69 -5.60
C SER A 4 21.77 -13.49 -5.80
N GLU A 5 22.93 -13.76 -6.38
CA GLU A 5 23.91 -12.70 -6.72
C GLU A 5 23.29 -11.63 -7.59
N GLU A 6 22.51 -12.04 -8.59
CA GLU A 6 21.78 -11.12 -9.49
C GLU A 6 20.84 -10.17 -8.74
N LEU A 7 20.12 -10.64 -7.71
CA LEU A 7 19.25 -9.80 -6.89
C LEU A 7 20.07 -8.85 -6.00
N ARG A 8 21.25 -9.27 -5.53
CA ARG A 8 22.16 -8.39 -4.77
C ARG A 8 22.67 -7.25 -5.64
N GLU A 9 23.18 -7.56 -6.82
CA GLU A 9 23.62 -6.55 -7.79
C GLU A 9 22.52 -5.58 -8.18
N LEU A 10 21.28 -6.09 -8.36
CA LEU A 10 20.12 -5.24 -8.62
C LEU A 10 19.82 -4.32 -7.44
N ALA A 11 19.80 -4.86 -6.21
CA ALA A 11 19.53 -4.09 -5.00
C ALA A 11 20.55 -2.95 -4.81
N GLU A 12 21.85 -3.24 -5.00
CA GLU A 12 22.90 -2.23 -4.95
C GLU A 12 22.71 -1.13 -6.01
N ARG A 13 22.39 -1.53 -7.24
CA ARG A 13 22.19 -0.59 -8.35
C ARG A 13 21.01 0.35 -8.17
N VAL A 14 19.93 -0.11 -7.53
CA VAL A 14 18.72 0.70 -7.31
C VAL A 14 18.63 1.31 -5.92
N SER A 15 19.60 1.03 -5.04
CA SER A 15 19.63 1.57 -3.68
C SER A 15 19.69 3.09 -3.70
N ASN A 16 18.89 3.71 -2.86
CA ASN A 16 18.91 5.16 -2.61
C ASN A 16 19.28 5.51 -1.16
N TRP A 17 19.85 4.54 -0.44
CA TRP A 17 20.30 4.74 0.93
C TRP A 17 21.34 5.86 1.00
N GLY A 18 21.28 6.67 2.04
CA GLY A 18 22.14 7.82 2.24
C GLY A 18 21.84 9.03 1.33
N ARG A 19 20.95 8.90 0.33
CA ARG A 19 20.65 9.99 -0.61
C ARG A 19 20.15 11.27 0.08
N TRP A 20 19.44 11.13 1.18
CA TRP A 20 18.90 12.25 1.98
C TRP A 20 19.50 12.32 3.38
N GLY A 21 20.68 11.72 3.57
CA GLY A 21 21.41 11.64 4.84
C GLY A 21 21.13 10.35 5.60
N ASP A 22 22.03 10.02 6.52
CA ASP A 22 22.01 8.73 7.23
C ASP A 22 20.85 8.60 8.22
N ASP A 23 20.29 9.73 8.67
CA ASP A 23 19.16 9.76 9.61
C ASP A 23 17.80 9.92 8.89
N ASP A 24 17.77 9.90 7.55
CA ASP A 24 16.52 9.96 6.80
C ASP A 24 15.70 8.69 6.99
N GLN A 25 14.40 8.86 7.21
CA GLN A 25 13.42 7.78 7.39
C GLN A 25 12.26 7.84 6.39
N ALA A 26 12.25 8.82 5.51
CA ALA A 26 11.17 9.05 4.55
C ALA A 26 11.47 8.48 3.16
N GLY A 27 12.75 8.22 2.85
CA GLY A 27 13.16 7.69 1.54
C GLY A 27 12.64 8.54 0.38
N THR A 28 12.04 7.91 -0.62
CA THR A 28 11.45 8.61 -1.77
C THR A 28 10.30 9.55 -1.38
N GLY A 29 9.74 9.44 -0.18
CA GLY A 29 8.79 10.42 0.36
C GLY A 29 9.35 11.84 0.42
N ASN A 30 10.68 12.01 0.43
CA ASN A 30 11.34 13.31 0.32
C ASN A 30 11.09 14.01 -1.03
N LEU A 31 10.66 13.29 -2.04
CA LEU A 31 10.28 13.85 -3.35
C LEU A 31 8.84 14.41 -3.37
N LEU A 32 8.06 14.22 -2.31
CA LEU A 32 6.72 14.78 -2.15
C LEU A 32 6.82 16.25 -1.73
N THR A 33 7.20 17.08 -2.68
CA THR A 33 7.42 18.53 -2.48
C THR A 33 6.13 19.32 -2.73
N PRO A 34 6.07 20.61 -2.32
CA PRO A 34 4.97 21.49 -2.70
C PRO A 34 4.75 21.59 -4.22
N GLU A 35 5.84 21.47 -5.02
CA GLU A 35 5.79 21.46 -6.48
C GLU A 35 5.09 20.21 -6.99
N ALA A 36 5.43 19.03 -6.46
CA ALA A 36 4.76 17.77 -6.79
C ALA A 36 3.26 17.83 -6.44
N ALA A 37 2.91 18.40 -5.28
CA ALA A 37 1.53 18.58 -4.88
C ALA A 37 0.76 19.53 -5.83
N ARG A 38 1.35 20.66 -6.22
CA ARG A 38 0.74 21.58 -7.20
C ARG A 38 0.55 20.92 -8.56
N ARG A 39 1.53 20.12 -9.01
CA ARG A 39 1.41 19.35 -10.25
C ARG A 39 0.26 18.36 -10.18
N GLY A 40 0.11 17.64 -9.06
CA GLY A 40 -1.02 16.74 -8.83
C GLY A 40 -2.38 17.46 -8.86
N ALA A 41 -2.50 18.59 -8.17
CA ALA A 41 -3.71 19.39 -8.16
C ALA A 41 -4.09 19.90 -9.56
N ALA A 42 -3.11 20.25 -10.41
CA ALA A 42 -3.34 20.69 -11.78
C ALA A 42 -3.88 19.59 -12.70
N CYS A 43 -3.81 18.31 -12.29
CA CYS A 43 -4.38 17.18 -13.04
C CYS A 43 -5.89 17.01 -12.83
N VAL A 44 -6.49 17.73 -11.89
CA VAL A 44 -7.93 17.65 -11.64
C VAL A 44 -8.68 18.43 -12.71
N VAL A 45 -9.34 17.70 -13.63
CA VAL A 45 -10.12 18.29 -14.75
C VAL A 45 -11.61 18.20 -14.46
N ASP A 46 -12.11 17.01 -14.20
CA ASP A 46 -13.56 16.76 -14.02
C ASP A 46 -13.99 16.83 -12.55
N GLY A 47 -13.03 16.88 -11.61
CA GLY A 47 -13.32 16.86 -10.18
C GLY A 47 -13.83 15.50 -9.67
N ALA A 48 -13.80 14.45 -10.48
CA ALA A 48 -14.24 13.12 -10.09
C ALA A 48 -13.27 12.48 -9.09
N ALA A 49 -13.78 12.03 -7.94
CA ALA A 49 -13.03 11.27 -6.95
C ALA A 49 -13.35 9.77 -7.12
N LEU A 50 -12.32 8.96 -7.41
CA LEU A 50 -12.46 7.52 -7.61
C LEU A 50 -11.82 6.78 -6.43
N PRO A 51 -12.60 6.06 -5.59
CA PRO A 51 -12.03 5.26 -4.53
C PRO A 51 -11.31 4.05 -5.13
N LEU A 52 -10.04 3.85 -4.73
CA LEU A 52 -9.24 2.70 -5.15
C LEU A 52 -9.16 1.62 -4.06
N ALA A 53 -9.66 1.90 -2.86
CA ALA A 53 -9.65 0.99 -1.75
C ALA A 53 -10.76 -0.06 -1.86
N LEU A 54 -10.42 -1.31 -1.54
CA LEU A 54 -11.43 -2.33 -1.25
C LEU A 54 -12.09 -2.05 0.10
N PRO A 55 -13.40 -2.35 0.26
CA PRO A 55 -14.06 -2.27 1.55
C PRO A 55 -13.39 -3.17 2.58
N LEU A 56 -13.26 -2.68 3.82
CA LEU A 56 -12.85 -3.51 4.95
C LEU A 56 -14.02 -4.39 5.37
N LEU A 57 -13.96 -5.66 5.03
CA LEU A 57 -15.01 -6.63 5.30
C LEU A 57 -14.53 -7.70 6.29
N GLY A 58 -15.47 -8.21 7.08
CA GLY A 58 -15.21 -9.23 8.09
C GLY A 58 -14.96 -10.61 7.51
N GLU A 59 -14.99 -11.60 8.42
CA GLU A 59 -14.78 -13.01 8.11
C GLU A 59 -15.70 -13.49 6.98
N GLY A 60 -15.16 -14.31 6.11
CA GLY A 60 -15.89 -14.87 4.96
C GLY A 60 -16.06 -13.91 3.78
N LYS A 61 -15.80 -12.59 3.92
CA LYS A 61 -15.95 -11.58 2.87
C LYS A 61 -14.68 -10.73 2.66
N GLY A 62 -13.86 -10.55 3.69
CA GLY A 62 -12.61 -9.80 3.60
C GLY A 62 -11.57 -10.52 2.75
N VAL A 63 -10.49 -9.84 2.40
CA VAL A 63 -9.45 -10.36 1.50
C VAL A 63 -8.55 -11.41 2.15
N GLN A 64 -8.46 -11.45 3.48
CA GLN A 64 -7.63 -12.42 4.18
C GLN A 64 -8.31 -13.80 4.21
N VAL A 65 -7.57 -14.85 3.85
CA VAL A 65 -8.04 -16.24 3.77
C VAL A 65 -7.29 -17.18 4.71
N GLY A 66 -6.64 -16.62 5.77
CA GLY A 66 -5.83 -17.37 6.72
C GLY A 66 -4.39 -17.62 6.26
N GLN A 67 -3.97 -17.01 5.16
CA GLN A 67 -2.61 -17.03 4.65
C GLN A 67 -2.17 -15.59 4.29
N PRO A 68 -1.00 -15.11 4.74
CA PRO A 68 -0.14 -15.71 5.77
C PRO A 68 -0.84 -15.88 7.12
N ALA A 69 -0.37 -16.86 7.91
CA ALA A 69 -0.94 -17.15 9.22
C ALA A 69 -0.95 -15.92 10.14
N GLY A 70 -2.05 -15.73 10.87
CA GLY A 70 -2.20 -14.62 11.82
C GLY A 70 -2.77 -13.33 11.25
N ARG A 71 -2.94 -13.21 9.93
CA ARG A 71 -3.62 -12.04 9.36
C ARG A 71 -5.13 -12.14 9.54
N LEU A 72 -5.69 -11.10 10.17
CA LEU A 72 -7.12 -11.02 10.49
C LEU A 72 -7.82 -10.04 9.55
N ASN A 73 -9.00 -10.42 9.06
CA ASN A 73 -9.93 -9.48 8.45
C ASN A 73 -10.45 -8.49 9.50
N ALA A 74 -11.14 -7.43 9.05
CA ALA A 74 -11.76 -6.45 9.91
C ALA A 74 -12.83 -7.08 10.80
N VAL A 75 -12.78 -6.82 12.11
CA VAL A 75 -13.81 -7.16 13.08
C VAL A 75 -14.29 -5.86 13.72
N LEU A 76 -15.51 -5.46 13.40
CA LEU A 76 -16.17 -4.31 13.98
C LEU A 76 -17.03 -4.79 15.16
N THR A 77 -16.82 -4.21 16.34
CA THR A 77 -17.58 -4.53 17.56
C THR A 77 -18.14 -3.24 18.13
N PHE A 78 -19.45 -3.18 18.31
CA PHE A 78 -20.07 -2.08 19.04
C PHE A 78 -19.82 -2.25 20.53
N THR A 79 -19.22 -1.27 21.16
CA THR A 79 -18.92 -1.23 22.60
C THR A 79 -20.06 -0.61 23.38
N THR A 80 -20.79 0.33 22.78
CA THR A 80 -22.04 0.87 23.29
C THR A 80 -23.08 0.91 22.18
N MET A 81 -24.35 0.74 22.53
CA MET A 81 -25.46 0.75 21.56
C MET A 81 -26.63 1.53 22.11
N ASN A 82 -27.04 2.58 21.39
CA ASN A 82 -28.20 3.39 21.72
C ASN A 82 -28.19 3.96 23.15
N GLU A 83 -26.99 4.26 23.65
CA GLU A 83 -26.86 4.89 24.98
C GLU A 83 -27.28 6.35 24.91
N ARG A 84 -28.05 6.74 25.94
CA ARG A 84 -28.44 8.15 26.07
C ARG A 84 -27.28 8.96 26.61
N ASP A 85 -27.04 10.10 26.00
CA ASP A 85 -26.04 11.02 26.51
C ASP A 85 -26.42 11.49 27.92
N PRO A 86 -25.58 11.22 28.93
CA PRO A 86 -25.85 11.65 30.30
C PRO A 86 -25.87 13.17 30.48
N MET A 87 -25.21 13.90 29.59
CA MET A 87 -25.18 15.38 29.58
C MET A 87 -26.38 16.00 28.89
N ALA A 88 -27.09 15.25 28.06
CA ALA A 88 -28.26 15.70 27.30
C ALA A 88 -29.34 14.61 27.24
N PRO A 89 -29.85 14.11 28.39
CA PRO A 89 -30.75 12.97 28.46
C PRO A 89 -32.05 13.25 27.73
N GLY A 90 -32.41 12.33 26.82
CA GLY A 90 -33.65 12.41 26.07
C GLY A 90 -33.61 13.25 24.78
N ILE A 91 -32.49 13.89 24.42
CA ILE A 91 -32.32 14.64 23.20
C ILE A 91 -31.76 13.77 22.07
N TRP A 92 -30.71 13.01 22.35
CA TRP A 92 -30.09 12.09 21.37
C TRP A 92 -29.45 10.90 22.04
N THR A 93 -29.22 9.85 21.23
CA THR A 93 -28.54 8.64 21.63
C THR A 93 -27.34 8.42 20.70
N GLY A 94 -26.29 7.80 21.21
CA GLY A 94 -25.08 7.47 20.48
C GLY A 94 -24.74 5.98 20.52
N CYS A 95 -23.87 5.59 19.61
CA CYS A 95 -23.22 4.28 19.60
C CYS A 95 -21.71 4.51 19.48
N ASP A 96 -20.95 3.63 20.12
CA ASP A 96 -19.49 3.57 19.98
C ASP A 96 -19.07 2.23 19.45
N ASP A 97 -18.01 2.19 18.65
CA ASP A 97 -17.51 0.97 18.07
C ASP A 97 -15.98 0.87 18.13
N GLN A 98 -15.50 -0.33 17.94
CA GLN A 98 -14.08 -0.68 17.93
C GLN A 98 -13.79 -1.53 16.71
N LEU A 99 -12.68 -1.23 16.03
CA LEU A 99 -12.17 -1.98 14.91
C LEU A 99 -10.90 -2.75 15.31
N THR A 100 -10.93 -4.06 15.12
CA THR A 100 -9.75 -4.93 15.28
C THR A 100 -9.43 -5.58 13.94
N MET A 101 -8.19 -5.41 13.45
CA MET A 101 -7.75 -6.00 12.17
C MET A 101 -6.24 -6.03 12.08
N SER A 102 -5.70 -6.83 11.16
CA SER A 102 -4.32 -6.65 10.72
C SER A 102 -4.20 -5.36 9.91
N THR A 103 -3.10 -4.63 10.04
CA THR A 103 -2.85 -3.40 9.25
C THR A 103 -2.89 -3.65 7.75
N SER A 104 -2.53 -4.87 7.33
CA SER A 104 -2.61 -5.36 5.94
C SER A 104 -3.91 -6.12 5.61
N ALA A 105 -4.99 -5.89 6.35
CA ALA A 105 -6.26 -6.60 6.14
C ALA A 105 -6.98 -6.25 4.83
N GLY A 106 -6.64 -5.16 4.20
CA GLY A 106 -7.22 -4.70 2.95
C GLY A 106 -6.25 -3.75 2.23
N THR A 107 -6.77 -2.75 1.55
CA THR A 107 -5.94 -1.70 0.94
C THR A 107 -5.20 -0.94 2.04
N HIS A 108 -3.88 -0.89 1.94
CA HIS A 108 -3.03 -0.29 2.98
C HIS A 108 -1.76 0.30 2.37
N ILE A 109 -0.99 0.98 3.19
CA ILE A 109 0.37 1.44 2.88
C ILE A 109 1.32 0.78 3.87
N ASP A 110 2.42 0.23 3.36
CA ASP A 110 3.48 -0.30 4.19
C ASP A 110 4.51 0.79 4.54
N ALA A 111 4.91 0.82 5.80
CA ALA A 111 6.05 1.60 6.24
C ALA A 111 7.37 0.97 5.73
N LEU A 112 8.43 1.76 5.62
CA LEU A 112 9.75 1.24 5.24
C LEU A 112 10.31 0.22 6.26
N SER A 113 9.77 0.19 7.47
CA SER A 113 10.08 -0.83 8.49
C SER A 113 9.44 -2.20 8.22
N HIS A 114 8.51 -2.33 7.26
CA HIS A 114 7.87 -3.61 6.96
C HIS A 114 8.69 -4.53 6.06
N VAL A 115 9.74 -4.04 5.44
CA VAL A 115 10.59 -4.83 4.53
C VAL A 115 12.05 -4.63 4.90
N ALA A 116 12.78 -5.72 5.08
CA ALA A 116 14.21 -5.73 5.34
C ALA A 116 14.93 -6.55 4.25
N TYR A 117 16.17 -6.21 4.01
CA TYR A 117 17.08 -6.91 3.13
C TYR A 117 18.36 -7.23 3.91
N ASP A 118 18.74 -8.50 4.01
CA ASP A 118 19.85 -8.99 4.83
C ASP A 118 19.79 -8.43 6.29
N ASP A 119 18.61 -8.50 6.93
CA ASP A 119 18.31 -7.98 8.26
C ASP A 119 18.53 -6.46 8.43
N LEU A 120 18.55 -5.75 7.31
CA LEU A 120 18.69 -4.29 7.26
C LEU A 120 17.46 -3.63 6.67
N LEU A 121 16.95 -2.67 7.38
CA LEU A 121 15.92 -1.72 6.94
C LEU A 121 16.55 -0.59 6.11
N TYR A 122 15.71 0.27 5.55
CA TYR A 122 16.14 1.46 4.84
C TYR A 122 17.20 2.24 5.64
N ASN A 123 18.20 2.75 4.93
CA ASN A 123 19.37 3.45 5.48
C ASN A 123 20.23 2.58 6.40
N ASN A 124 20.35 1.29 6.10
CA ASN A 124 21.28 0.39 6.79
C ASN A 124 21.00 0.25 8.30
N ARG A 125 19.73 0.32 8.71
CA ARG A 125 19.32 0.13 10.12
C ARG A 125 18.98 -1.33 10.38
N SER A 126 19.43 -1.85 11.52
CA SER A 126 19.11 -3.22 11.95
C SER A 126 17.60 -3.41 12.16
N THR A 127 17.09 -4.57 11.81
CA THR A 127 15.75 -5.03 12.18
C THR A 127 15.51 -5.10 13.70
N ASP A 128 16.57 -5.08 14.52
CA ASP A 128 16.47 -4.97 16.00
C ASP A 128 15.76 -3.70 16.47
N THR A 129 15.59 -2.73 15.59
CA THR A 129 14.76 -1.53 15.85
C THR A 129 13.26 -1.80 15.89
N ILE A 130 12.83 -3.04 15.59
CA ILE A 130 11.44 -3.49 15.62
C ILE A 130 11.23 -4.40 16.84
N GLY A 131 10.41 -3.98 17.78
CA GLY A 131 10.08 -4.75 18.97
C GLY A 131 8.59 -5.05 19.07
N ALA A 132 8.25 -6.21 19.62
CA ALA A 132 6.85 -6.62 19.79
C ALA A 132 6.03 -5.66 20.67
N ALA A 133 6.65 -4.99 21.62
CA ALA A 133 6.01 -4.03 22.52
C ALA A 133 6.25 -2.57 22.12
N SER A 134 7.42 -2.26 21.57
CA SER A 134 7.79 -0.90 21.16
C SER A 134 7.31 -0.51 19.78
N GLY A 135 6.94 -1.49 18.96
CA GLY A 135 6.72 -1.27 17.51
C GLY A 135 8.04 -1.00 16.79
N ALA A 136 7.97 -0.34 15.65
CA ALA A 136 9.12 0.13 14.90
C ALA A 136 9.60 1.46 15.49
N THR A 137 10.87 1.52 15.90
CA THR A 137 11.49 2.77 16.38
C THR A 137 12.30 3.48 15.29
N TRP A 138 12.29 2.90 14.08
CA TRP A 138 12.91 3.42 12.87
C TRP A 138 12.02 3.13 11.67
N CYS A 139 11.85 4.11 10.78
CA CYS A 139 11.06 3.98 9.55
C CYS A 139 9.60 3.54 9.76
N GLY A 140 8.99 3.87 10.90
CA GLY A 140 7.58 3.63 11.15
C GLY A 140 6.68 4.44 10.20
N ALA A 141 5.39 4.09 10.16
CA ALA A 141 4.42 4.73 9.27
C ALA A 141 4.25 6.24 9.56
N GLU A 142 4.52 6.69 10.77
CA GLU A 142 4.48 8.10 11.18
C GLU A 142 5.55 8.97 10.47
N GLN A 143 6.57 8.32 9.87
CA GLN A 143 7.60 9.02 9.09
C GLN A 143 7.16 9.25 7.63
N LEU A 144 6.08 8.62 7.19
CA LEU A 144 5.53 8.83 5.86
C LEU A 144 4.91 10.22 5.75
N ARG A 145 5.33 10.97 4.76
CA ARG A 145 4.73 12.28 4.47
C ARG A 145 3.34 12.11 3.86
N PRO A 146 2.44 13.09 4.03
CA PRO A 146 1.18 13.08 3.28
C PRO A 146 1.43 12.97 1.78
N ILE A 147 0.78 12.02 1.12
CA ILE A 147 0.93 11.79 -0.32
C ILE A 147 -0.15 12.58 -1.04
N SER A 148 0.25 13.69 -1.65
CA SER A 148 -0.59 14.51 -2.51
C SER A 148 0.22 14.88 -3.73
N THR A 149 0.00 14.19 -4.85
CA THR A 149 0.80 14.36 -6.06
C THR A 149 0.09 13.81 -7.28
N ARG A 150 0.69 13.97 -8.46
CA ARG A 150 0.25 13.32 -9.69
C ARG A 150 0.52 11.81 -9.62
N ALA A 151 -0.43 11.02 -10.13
CA ALA A 151 -0.21 9.60 -10.35
C ALA A 151 -0.22 9.27 -11.84
N ILE A 152 0.62 8.33 -12.26
CA ILE A 152 0.68 7.77 -13.62
C ILE A 152 0.15 6.34 -13.55
N LEU A 153 -0.88 6.04 -14.33
CA LEU A 153 -1.46 4.71 -14.40
C LEU A 153 -0.72 3.85 -15.43
N ALA A 154 0.03 2.87 -14.93
CA ALA A 154 0.59 1.78 -15.72
C ALA A 154 -0.46 0.65 -15.82
N ASP A 155 -1.30 0.70 -16.84
CA ASP A 155 -2.35 -0.30 -17.08
C ASP A 155 -1.76 -1.50 -17.82
N VAL A 156 -1.19 -2.46 -17.08
CA VAL A 156 -0.46 -3.61 -17.63
C VAL A 156 -1.36 -4.47 -18.51
N PRO A 157 -2.55 -4.94 -18.08
CA PRO A 157 -3.41 -5.76 -18.91
C PRO A 157 -3.79 -5.07 -20.25
N ARG A 158 -4.14 -3.78 -20.18
CA ARG A 158 -4.49 -3.02 -21.37
C ARG A 158 -3.32 -2.86 -22.35
N THR A 159 -2.10 -2.76 -21.82
CA THR A 159 -0.88 -2.66 -22.62
C THR A 159 -0.54 -3.99 -23.29
N LEU A 160 -0.74 -5.10 -22.57
CA LEU A 160 -0.50 -6.46 -23.09
C LEU A 160 -1.65 -7.02 -23.91
N GLY A 161 -2.82 -6.36 -23.96
CA GLY A 161 -4.00 -6.86 -24.67
C GLY A 161 -4.67 -8.05 -23.99
N ILE A 162 -4.58 -8.15 -22.66
CA ILE A 162 -5.20 -9.19 -21.83
C ILE A 162 -6.22 -8.56 -20.86
N ASP A 163 -7.08 -9.37 -20.26
CA ASP A 163 -8.09 -8.87 -19.33
C ASP A 163 -7.51 -8.56 -17.95
N TRP A 164 -6.63 -9.43 -17.45
CA TRP A 164 -5.89 -9.29 -16.17
C TRP A 164 -4.65 -10.17 -16.21
N MET A 165 -3.72 -9.93 -15.29
CA MET A 165 -2.53 -10.76 -15.10
C MET A 165 -2.87 -12.03 -14.32
N GLU A 166 -2.20 -13.13 -14.66
CA GLU A 166 -2.27 -14.35 -13.87
C GLU A 166 -1.37 -14.27 -12.63
N PRO A 167 -1.73 -14.96 -11.54
CA PRO A 167 -0.86 -15.08 -10.37
C PRO A 167 0.54 -15.56 -10.74
N GLY A 168 1.57 -14.91 -10.19
CA GLY A 168 2.97 -15.22 -10.47
C GLY A 168 3.51 -14.65 -11.80
N GLN A 169 2.71 -14.02 -12.61
CA GLN A 169 3.18 -13.35 -13.83
C GLN A 169 3.95 -12.06 -13.47
N ALA A 170 5.20 -11.97 -13.91
CA ALA A 170 6.04 -10.82 -13.60
C ALA A 170 5.69 -9.59 -14.45
N VAL A 171 5.70 -8.42 -13.82
CA VAL A 171 5.71 -7.12 -14.51
C VAL A 171 7.17 -6.70 -14.68
N THR A 172 7.68 -6.80 -15.89
CA THR A 172 9.08 -6.45 -16.20
C THR A 172 9.23 -4.94 -16.44
N ALA A 173 10.48 -4.46 -16.45
CA ALA A 173 10.80 -3.06 -16.76
C ALA A 173 10.28 -2.68 -18.15
N ASP A 174 10.49 -3.52 -19.15
CA ASP A 174 10.02 -3.26 -20.53
C ASP A 174 8.50 -3.11 -20.61
N VAL A 175 7.76 -3.90 -19.82
CA VAL A 175 6.30 -3.78 -19.73
C VAL A 175 5.89 -2.47 -19.07
N LEU A 176 6.61 -2.04 -18.02
CA LEU A 176 6.35 -0.74 -17.38
C LEU A 176 6.66 0.41 -18.31
N ASP A 177 7.76 0.36 -19.04
CA ASP A 177 8.14 1.39 -20.03
C ASP A 177 7.06 1.51 -21.11
N ALA A 178 6.57 0.39 -21.64
CA ALA A 178 5.47 0.38 -22.60
C ALA A 178 4.16 0.96 -22.01
N CYS A 179 3.88 0.72 -20.72
CA CYS A 179 2.74 1.31 -20.03
C CYS A 179 2.87 2.83 -19.91
N ILE A 180 4.06 3.32 -19.56
CA ILE A 180 4.37 4.75 -19.42
C ILE A 180 4.28 5.44 -20.77
N GLU A 181 4.85 4.84 -21.83
CA GLU A 181 4.73 5.36 -23.19
C GLU A 181 3.25 5.46 -23.62
N ARG A 182 2.46 4.40 -23.34
CA ARG A 182 1.03 4.41 -23.62
C ARG A 182 0.27 5.47 -22.84
N ALA A 183 0.67 5.77 -21.60
CA ALA A 183 0.07 6.83 -20.79
C ALA A 183 0.34 8.23 -21.38
N GLY A 184 1.36 8.37 -22.20
CA GLY A 184 1.73 9.63 -22.87
C GLY A 184 2.24 10.71 -21.91
N VAL A 185 2.71 10.32 -20.73
CA VAL A 185 3.17 11.24 -19.67
C VAL A 185 4.52 10.77 -19.15
N ALA A 186 5.54 11.62 -19.25
CA ALA A 186 6.84 11.34 -18.66
C ALA A 186 6.78 11.42 -17.12
N PRO A 187 7.34 10.42 -16.39
CA PRO A 187 7.46 10.49 -14.94
C PRO A 187 8.37 11.64 -14.50
N GLU A 188 7.99 12.27 -13.41
CA GLU A 188 8.78 13.31 -12.75
C GLU A 188 8.97 12.96 -11.26
N PRO A 189 10.03 13.52 -10.62
CA PRO A 189 10.24 13.29 -9.18
C PRO A 189 9.01 13.65 -8.35
N GLY A 190 8.61 12.72 -7.47
CA GLY A 190 7.44 12.84 -6.62
C GLY A 190 6.12 12.35 -7.24
N ASP A 191 6.11 11.88 -8.47
CA ASP A 191 4.95 11.18 -9.02
C ASP A 191 4.77 9.80 -8.36
N VAL A 192 3.53 9.34 -8.31
CA VAL A 192 3.17 7.97 -7.91
C VAL A 192 2.93 7.14 -9.16
N LEU A 193 3.57 5.98 -9.24
CA LEU A 193 3.27 4.98 -10.26
C LEU A 193 2.19 4.03 -9.75
N LEU A 194 1.02 4.03 -10.38
CA LEU A 194 -0.08 3.11 -10.10
C LEU A 194 -0.02 1.95 -11.09
N ILE A 195 0.43 0.78 -10.64
CA ILE A 195 0.52 -0.43 -11.46
C ILE A 195 -0.79 -1.20 -11.32
N ARG A 196 -1.57 -1.23 -12.40
CA ARG A 196 -2.79 -2.02 -12.46
C ARG A 196 -2.48 -3.40 -13.04
N THR A 197 -2.70 -4.45 -12.28
CA THR A 197 -2.57 -5.86 -12.72
C THR A 197 -3.92 -6.47 -13.11
N GLY A 198 -5.02 -5.97 -12.53
CA GLY A 198 -6.36 -6.44 -12.75
C GLY A 198 -6.77 -7.66 -11.92
N ASP A 199 -5.86 -8.22 -11.12
CA ASP A 199 -6.07 -9.43 -10.31
C ASP A 199 -7.17 -9.28 -9.25
N VAL A 200 -7.52 -8.05 -8.84
CA VAL A 200 -8.69 -7.78 -7.99
C VAL A 200 -9.98 -8.42 -8.52
N ARG A 201 -10.05 -8.72 -9.81
CA ARG A 201 -11.19 -9.43 -10.42
C ARG A 201 -11.39 -10.83 -9.85
N TYR A 202 -10.33 -11.52 -9.42
CA TYR A 202 -10.49 -12.79 -8.73
C TYR A 202 -11.31 -12.63 -7.45
N TYR A 203 -10.98 -11.62 -6.64
CA TYR A 203 -11.75 -11.29 -5.44
C TYR A 203 -13.20 -10.93 -5.78
N LEU A 204 -13.43 -10.07 -6.76
CA LEU A 204 -14.77 -9.63 -7.16
C LEU A 204 -15.62 -10.78 -7.73
N ASN A 205 -14.99 -11.77 -8.34
CA ASN A 205 -15.66 -12.98 -8.84
C ASN A 205 -15.83 -14.08 -7.77
N GLY A 206 -15.44 -13.82 -6.52
CA GLY A 206 -15.58 -14.73 -5.39
C GLY A 206 -14.40 -15.65 -5.17
N ASP A 207 -13.39 -15.64 -6.01
CA ASP A 207 -12.15 -16.42 -5.85
C ASP A 207 -11.14 -15.68 -4.97
N ARG A 208 -11.49 -15.54 -3.70
CA ARG A 208 -10.68 -14.84 -2.70
C ARG A 208 -9.34 -15.50 -2.47
N ARG A 209 -9.27 -16.82 -2.59
CA ARG A 209 -8.04 -17.58 -2.32
C ARG A 209 -7.02 -17.32 -3.41
N ARG A 210 -7.42 -17.36 -4.66
CA ARG A 210 -6.53 -17.03 -5.79
C ARG A 210 -6.02 -15.59 -5.71
N TYR A 211 -6.90 -14.66 -5.35
CA TYR A 211 -6.51 -13.26 -5.13
C TYR A 211 -5.48 -13.10 -4.00
N ALA A 212 -5.71 -13.75 -2.85
CA ALA A 212 -4.92 -13.50 -1.65
C ALA A 212 -3.57 -14.23 -1.63
N VAL A 213 -3.48 -15.41 -2.25
CA VAL A 213 -2.29 -16.28 -2.16
C VAL A 213 -1.75 -16.73 -3.52
N GLY A 214 -2.41 -16.37 -4.62
CA GLY A 214 -1.98 -16.73 -5.96
C GLY A 214 -2.11 -18.23 -6.28
N GLU A 215 -2.88 -19.00 -5.51
CA GLU A 215 -3.11 -20.42 -5.76
C GLU A 215 -4.22 -20.62 -6.81
N ASN A 216 -4.00 -21.58 -7.71
CA ASN A 216 -4.97 -22.07 -8.68
C ASN A 216 -5.94 -23.09 -8.05
#